data_d7609a4126492741319adc095dc12f1d
#
_entry.id   d7609a4126492741319adc095dc12f1d
#
_cell.length_a   1.000
_cell.length_b   1.000
_cell.length_c   1.000
_cell.angle_alpha   90.00
_cell.angle_beta   90.00
_cell.angle_gamma   90.00
#
_symmetry.space_group_name_H-M   'P 1'
#
loop_
_entity.id
_entity.type
_entity.pdbx_description
1 polymer ?
#
loop_
_entity_poly.entity_id
_entity_poly.type
_entity_poly.pdbx_seq_one_letter_code
_entity_poly.pdbx_strand_id
1 'polypeptide(L)'
;MYNKNAAAPLPPMGWNSYDYYNTAVTEADVRANADYMAEHLAPYGWQYVVVDIQWSDPNAGALVPDVQYVPFTQFCVDDWSRQIPAPNRFPSSAGGAGFKPLADYVHSLGLKFGIHIMRGIPRICAHNHTPILGCDVTADKIANPFSISKWNGDMYGVDMTKPGAQAYYDSIFALYASWGVDFVKVDDIANTNMYAENPYSAQKEIEAIARAIERSGRAMVLSLSPGPAVIEKAWHLEQHANMWRITDDFWDDWRLLRAMFERCEVWQKHVGAGCWPDCDMLPLGRLGKGFGAERGTNFTEAEQRTMLTLWCIFRSPLMIGAELTKLDDATLALLTNREVLRVLTDGRAAAQVRRDEASCVWKSYGAGTAESVVSPPAAEKHAAGGLLAAASKRNAADARGAAGVDLALHHGLAKDVADGHGVWGIVAVLDDELVVGVPNHDVCFFVSFHTVVGQ
;
A
#
# COMPACT_ATOMS: atom_id res chain seq x y z
N MET A 1 25.87 -6.50 7.31
CA MET A 1 25.33 -5.11 7.30
C MET A 1 23.86 -5.24 6.95
N TYR A 2 22.98 -4.70 7.78
CA TYR A 2 21.53 -4.70 7.51
C TYR A 2 21.23 -3.96 6.19
N ASN A 3 20.38 -4.54 5.37
CA ASN A 3 19.91 -3.93 4.12
C ASN A 3 18.38 -3.90 4.14
N LYS A 4 17.79 -2.75 4.48
CA LYS A 4 16.33 -2.61 4.53
C LYS A 4 15.66 -2.97 3.19
N ASN A 5 16.32 -2.69 2.05
CA ASN A 5 15.73 -2.94 0.74
C ASN A 5 15.52 -4.43 0.47
N ALA A 6 16.28 -5.30 1.15
CA ALA A 6 16.10 -6.74 1.04
C ALA A 6 14.80 -7.25 1.72
N ALA A 7 14.17 -6.45 2.59
CA ALA A 7 12.89 -6.80 3.19
C ALA A 7 11.72 -6.76 2.17
N ALA A 8 11.83 -5.89 1.15
CA ALA A 8 10.81 -5.73 0.11
C ALA A 8 11.45 -5.56 -1.28
N PRO A 9 12.14 -6.60 -1.82
CA PRO A 9 12.81 -6.50 -3.13
C PRO A 9 11.82 -6.31 -4.29
N LEU A 10 10.58 -6.76 -4.11
CA LEU A 10 9.41 -6.52 -4.97
C LEU A 10 8.34 -5.77 -4.18
N PRO A 11 7.39 -5.12 -4.87
CA PRO A 11 6.25 -4.49 -4.19
C PRO A 11 5.51 -5.52 -3.33
N PRO A 12 5.26 -5.27 -2.03
CA PRO A 12 4.48 -6.15 -1.19
C PRO A 12 3.08 -6.40 -1.76
N MET A 13 2.62 -7.65 -1.71
CA MET A 13 1.28 -8.06 -2.08
C MET A 13 0.64 -8.79 -0.91
N GLY A 14 -0.56 -8.38 -0.49
CA GLY A 14 -1.20 -8.96 0.67
C GLY A 14 -2.64 -8.54 0.88
N TRP A 15 -3.12 -8.82 2.07
CA TRP A 15 -4.43 -8.46 2.59
C TRP A 15 -4.26 -7.62 3.86
N ASN A 16 -5.14 -6.65 4.03
CA ASN A 16 -5.23 -5.84 5.24
C ASN A 16 -6.69 -5.80 5.70
N SER A 17 -6.92 -5.95 6.99
CA SER A 17 -8.25 -6.12 7.56
C SER A 17 -9.13 -4.86 7.57
N TYR A 18 -8.60 -3.67 7.27
CA TYR A 18 -9.27 -2.41 7.58
C TYR A 18 -10.56 -2.16 6.80
N ASP A 19 -10.54 -2.22 5.46
CA ASP A 19 -11.67 -1.77 4.62
C ASP A 19 -12.95 -2.60 4.83
N TYR A 20 -12.80 -3.85 5.30
CA TYR A 20 -13.95 -4.68 5.62
C TYR A 20 -14.29 -4.63 7.11
N TYR A 21 -13.30 -4.79 8.01
CA TYR A 21 -13.52 -4.97 9.44
C TYR A 21 -13.39 -3.68 10.26
N ASN A 22 -12.84 -2.58 9.70
CA ASN A 22 -12.48 -1.40 10.48
C ASN A 22 -11.56 -1.82 11.66
N THR A 23 -11.96 -1.57 12.89
CA THR A 23 -11.25 -1.97 14.11
C THR A 23 -11.69 -3.33 14.67
N ALA A 24 -12.71 -3.98 14.08
CA ALA A 24 -13.43 -5.11 14.69
C ALA A 24 -12.84 -6.50 14.38
N VAL A 25 -11.76 -6.59 13.60
CA VAL A 25 -11.18 -7.87 13.19
C VAL A 25 -10.82 -8.75 14.39
N THR A 26 -11.08 -10.05 14.29
CA THR A 26 -10.75 -11.06 15.31
C THR A 26 -9.74 -12.07 14.79
N GLU A 27 -9.17 -12.88 15.67
CA GLU A 27 -8.26 -13.96 15.29
C GLU A 27 -8.91 -14.95 14.31
N ALA A 28 -10.21 -15.26 14.50
CA ALA A 28 -10.93 -16.16 13.62
C ALA A 28 -11.05 -15.59 12.20
N ASP A 29 -11.33 -14.28 12.08
CA ASP A 29 -11.39 -13.59 10.79
C ASP A 29 -10.03 -13.61 10.08
N VAL A 30 -8.94 -13.33 10.83
CA VAL A 30 -7.58 -13.35 10.28
C VAL A 30 -7.21 -14.73 9.76
N ARG A 31 -7.51 -15.80 10.52
CA ARG A 31 -7.25 -17.19 10.10
C ARG A 31 -8.02 -17.55 8.84
N ALA A 32 -9.30 -17.23 8.77
CA ALA A 32 -10.14 -17.52 7.60
C ALA A 32 -9.62 -16.82 6.33
N ASN A 33 -9.23 -15.54 6.43
CA ASN A 33 -8.65 -14.81 5.32
C ASN A 33 -7.25 -15.34 4.94
N ALA A 34 -6.45 -15.77 5.91
CA ALA A 34 -5.14 -16.39 5.65
C ALA A 34 -5.28 -17.74 4.93
N ASP A 35 -6.22 -18.59 5.35
CA ASP A 35 -6.51 -19.87 4.69
C ASP A 35 -6.93 -19.65 3.24
N TYR A 36 -7.87 -18.73 3.00
CA TYR A 36 -8.30 -18.38 1.65
C TYR A 36 -7.13 -17.85 0.78
N MET A 37 -6.32 -16.95 1.35
CA MET A 37 -5.14 -16.42 0.64
C MET A 37 -4.18 -17.53 0.26
N ALA A 38 -3.88 -18.46 1.18
CA ALA A 38 -2.96 -19.55 0.93
C ALA A 38 -3.43 -20.46 -0.21
N GLU A 39 -4.73 -20.75 -0.25
CA GLU A 39 -5.34 -21.64 -1.25
C GLU A 39 -5.47 -20.97 -2.63
N HIS A 40 -5.95 -19.71 -2.67
CA HIS A 40 -6.41 -19.10 -3.92
C HIS A 40 -5.50 -18.00 -4.46
N LEU A 41 -4.71 -17.33 -3.63
CA LEU A 41 -3.95 -16.13 -4.00
C LEU A 41 -2.42 -16.31 -3.91
N ALA A 42 -1.92 -17.11 -2.98
CA ALA A 42 -0.47 -17.31 -2.78
C ALA A 42 0.26 -17.82 -4.05
N PRO A 43 -0.34 -18.67 -4.92
CA PRO A 43 0.28 -19.07 -6.19
C PRO A 43 0.51 -17.92 -7.18
N TYR A 44 -0.04 -16.75 -6.90
CA TYR A 44 0.08 -15.52 -7.72
C TYR A 44 0.95 -14.45 -7.06
N GLY A 45 1.59 -14.76 -5.91
CA GLY A 45 2.54 -13.86 -5.25
C GLY A 45 1.97 -13.08 -4.06
N TRP A 46 0.69 -13.25 -3.71
CA TRP A 46 0.10 -12.68 -2.52
C TRP A 46 0.62 -13.40 -1.27
N GLN A 47 1.13 -12.65 -0.29
CA GLN A 47 1.84 -13.29 0.81
C GLN A 47 1.68 -12.62 2.19
N TYR A 48 1.27 -11.35 2.28
CA TYR A 48 1.17 -10.65 3.57
C TYR A 48 -0.27 -10.69 4.09
N VAL A 49 -0.42 -11.07 5.36
CA VAL A 49 -1.69 -11.02 6.12
C VAL A 49 -1.51 -9.99 7.23
N VAL A 50 -2.17 -8.84 7.10
CA VAL A 50 -1.96 -7.69 7.99
C VAL A 50 -3.19 -7.43 8.86
N VAL A 51 -3.01 -7.48 10.17
CA VAL A 51 -3.99 -7.06 11.18
C VAL A 51 -3.88 -5.55 11.35
N ASP A 52 -4.92 -4.81 10.98
CA ASP A 52 -4.93 -3.34 11.05
C ASP A 52 -5.28 -2.83 12.46
N ILE A 53 -5.58 -1.57 12.57
CA ILE A 53 -5.66 -0.71 13.76
C ILE A 53 -6.45 -1.29 14.92
N GLN A 54 -6.04 -0.94 16.14
CA GLN A 54 -6.69 -1.22 17.44
C GLN A 54 -6.79 -2.69 17.85
N TRP A 55 -5.89 -3.54 17.39
CA TRP A 55 -5.82 -4.94 17.82
C TRP A 55 -5.55 -5.11 19.33
N SER A 56 -5.02 -4.09 20.01
CA SER A 56 -4.77 -4.05 21.46
C SER A 56 -5.93 -3.49 22.29
N ASP A 57 -6.99 -2.97 21.63
CA ASP A 57 -8.19 -2.49 22.31
C ASP A 57 -9.20 -3.62 22.50
N PRO A 58 -9.54 -3.99 23.76
CA PRO A 58 -10.51 -5.03 24.03
C PRO A 58 -11.95 -4.66 23.61
N ASN A 59 -12.22 -3.36 23.44
CA ASN A 59 -13.54 -2.83 23.10
C ASN A 59 -13.65 -2.38 21.63
N ALA A 60 -12.60 -2.56 20.83
CA ALA A 60 -12.63 -2.19 19.42
C ALA A 60 -13.77 -2.88 18.67
N GLY A 61 -14.33 -2.19 17.67
CA GLY A 61 -15.51 -2.65 16.93
C GLY A 61 -16.85 -2.31 17.60
N ALA A 62 -16.85 -1.76 18.80
CA ALA A 62 -18.06 -1.19 19.39
C ALA A 62 -18.39 0.11 18.63
N LEU A 63 -19.44 0.05 17.78
CA LEU A 63 -19.90 1.22 17.04
C LEU A 63 -20.51 2.22 18.02
N VAL A 64 -19.83 3.37 18.18
CA VAL A 64 -20.40 4.52 18.83
C VAL A 64 -20.79 5.50 17.73
N PRO A 65 -22.06 5.94 17.65
CA PRO A 65 -22.48 6.90 16.63
C PRO A 65 -21.56 8.12 16.61
N ASP A 66 -21.12 8.52 15.42
CA ASP A 66 -20.26 9.69 15.16
C ASP A 66 -18.84 9.65 15.79
N VAL A 67 -18.42 8.51 16.37
CA VAL A 67 -17.10 8.36 16.97
C VAL A 67 -16.44 7.07 16.46
N GLN A 68 -15.48 7.20 15.58
CA GLN A 68 -14.71 6.06 15.07
C GLN A 68 -13.66 5.59 16.09
N TYR A 69 -12.99 6.53 16.75
CA TYR A 69 -11.96 6.24 17.75
C TYR A 69 -12.28 6.97 19.06
N VAL A 70 -12.32 6.23 20.16
CA VAL A 70 -12.48 6.80 21.50
C VAL A 70 -11.13 7.32 21.95
N PRO A 71 -10.94 8.62 22.20
CA PRO A 71 -9.67 9.14 22.66
C PRO A 71 -9.31 8.58 24.04
N PHE A 72 -8.02 8.32 24.26
CA PHE A 72 -7.50 7.77 25.51
C PHE A 72 -7.99 6.36 25.81
N THR A 73 -7.89 5.49 24.82
CA THR A 73 -8.29 4.07 24.91
C THR A 73 -7.50 3.31 26.00
N GLN A 74 -8.19 2.44 26.71
CA GLN A 74 -7.59 1.52 27.69
C GLN A 74 -7.04 0.27 26.97
N PHE A 75 -5.92 0.44 26.31
CA PHE A 75 -5.25 -0.65 25.61
C PHE A 75 -4.78 -1.77 26.54
N CYS A 76 -4.77 -2.99 26.03
CA CYS A 76 -3.96 -4.06 26.59
C CYS A 76 -2.48 -3.70 26.37
N VAL A 77 -1.76 -3.52 27.47
CA VAL A 77 -0.32 -3.20 27.48
C VAL A 77 0.40 -4.12 28.46
N ASP A 78 1.68 -4.36 28.21
CA ASP A 78 2.53 -5.04 29.18
C ASP A 78 3.14 -4.07 30.21
N ASP A 79 3.94 -4.60 31.13
CA ASP A 79 4.58 -3.82 32.20
C ASP A 79 5.60 -2.79 31.69
N TRP A 80 5.88 -2.75 30.38
CA TRP A 80 6.92 -1.96 29.74
C TRP A 80 6.40 -0.97 28.70
N SER A 81 5.15 -0.52 28.83
CA SER A 81 4.50 0.44 27.92
C SER A 81 4.28 -0.06 26.49
N ARG A 82 4.36 -1.38 26.23
CA ARG A 82 4.18 -1.96 24.90
C ARG A 82 2.78 -2.51 24.76
N GLN A 83 2.13 -2.20 23.62
CA GLN A 83 0.82 -2.78 23.30
C GLN A 83 0.93 -4.28 23.06
N ILE A 84 -0.04 -5.03 23.60
CA ILE A 84 -0.20 -6.48 23.38
C ILE A 84 -1.61 -6.76 22.84
N PRO A 85 -1.81 -7.84 22.06
CA PRO A 85 -3.12 -8.15 21.51
C PRO A 85 -4.16 -8.37 22.61
N ALA A 86 -5.40 -7.87 22.37
CA ALA A 86 -6.50 -8.06 23.29
C ALA A 86 -6.98 -9.54 23.28
N PRO A 87 -6.86 -10.30 24.40
CA PRO A 87 -7.10 -11.74 24.38
C PRO A 87 -8.56 -12.15 24.09
N ASN A 88 -9.51 -11.25 24.34
CA ASN A 88 -10.91 -11.48 24.00
C ASN A 88 -11.17 -11.47 22.49
N ARG A 89 -10.31 -10.84 21.70
CA ARG A 89 -10.37 -10.78 20.24
C ARG A 89 -9.36 -11.71 19.57
N PHE A 90 -8.20 -11.88 20.21
CA PHE A 90 -7.10 -12.75 19.79
C PHE A 90 -6.79 -13.78 20.88
N PRO A 91 -7.62 -14.83 21.04
CA PRO A 91 -7.53 -15.76 22.18
C PRO A 91 -6.19 -16.46 22.31
N SER A 92 -5.51 -16.73 21.19
CA SER A 92 -4.19 -17.39 21.22
C SER A 92 -3.09 -16.49 21.80
N SER A 93 -3.34 -15.19 21.97
CA SER A 93 -2.40 -14.25 22.60
C SER A 93 -2.36 -14.32 24.13
N ALA A 94 -3.29 -15.06 24.74
CA ALA A 94 -3.41 -15.17 26.18
C ALA A 94 -2.12 -15.70 26.84
N GLY A 95 -1.93 -15.38 28.12
CA GLY A 95 -0.76 -15.83 28.88
C GLY A 95 0.56 -15.19 28.46
N GLY A 96 0.53 -14.05 27.77
CA GLY A 96 1.72 -13.32 27.32
C GLY A 96 2.29 -13.82 25.99
N ALA A 97 1.58 -14.70 25.29
CA ALA A 97 2.03 -15.24 23.99
C ALA A 97 2.10 -14.19 22.88
N GLY A 98 1.36 -13.07 23.01
CA GLY A 98 1.30 -12.03 22.01
C GLY A 98 0.76 -12.57 20.66
N PHE A 99 1.20 -11.99 19.56
CA PHE A 99 0.82 -12.51 18.24
C PHE A 99 1.59 -13.74 17.78
N LYS A 100 2.53 -14.25 18.57
CA LYS A 100 3.37 -15.37 18.11
C LYS A 100 2.56 -16.59 17.63
N PRO A 101 1.50 -17.09 18.33
CA PRO A 101 0.75 -18.25 17.84
C PRO A 101 0.00 -17.98 16.53
N LEU A 102 -0.51 -16.75 16.33
CA LEU A 102 -1.18 -16.37 15.10
C LEU A 102 -0.17 -16.20 13.95
N ALA A 103 0.98 -15.57 14.22
CA ALA A 103 2.06 -15.44 13.23
C ALA A 103 2.61 -16.83 12.84
N ASP A 104 2.85 -17.73 13.77
CA ASP A 104 3.29 -19.10 13.49
C ASP A 104 2.25 -19.84 12.61
N TYR A 105 0.96 -19.63 12.85
CA TYR A 105 -0.09 -20.19 12.01
C TYR A 105 -0.02 -19.65 10.57
N VAL A 106 0.07 -18.33 10.40
CA VAL A 106 0.19 -17.69 9.08
C VAL A 106 1.45 -18.17 8.35
N HIS A 107 2.57 -18.30 9.06
CA HIS A 107 3.81 -18.85 8.52
C HIS A 107 3.67 -20.32 8.10
N SER A 108 2.90 -21.11 8.84
CA SER A 108 2.66 -22.53 8.48
C SER A 108 1.93 -22.70 7.15
N LEU A 109 1.21 -21.67 6.71
CA LEU A 109 0.56 -21.57 5.41
C LEU A 109 1.50 -21.07 4.30
N GLY A 110 2.77 -20.77 4.61
CA GLY A 110 3.73 -20.18 3.67
C GLY A 110 3.56 -18.67 3.45
N LEU A 111 2.73 -18.02 4.28
CA LEU A 111 2.44 -16.59 4.22
C LEU A 111 3.29 -15.79 5.22
N LYS A 112 3.19 -14.49 5.20
CA LYS A 112 3.87 -13.54 6.09
C LYS A 112 2.87 -12.78 6.95
N PHE A 113 3.22 -12.55 8.23
CA PHE A 113 2.35 -11.89 9.18
C PHE A 113 2.72 -10.42 9.37
N GLY A 114 1.72 -9.54 9.39
CA GLY A 114 1.89 -8.11 9.59
C GLY A 114 0.92 -7.53 10.59
N ILE A 115 1.29 -6.37 11.13
CA ILE A 115 0.45 -5.58 12.05
C ILE A 115 0.48 -4.11 11.69
N HIS A 116 -0.55 -3.39 12.12
CA HIS A 116 -0.60 -1.94 12.15
C HIS A 116 -0.24 -1.42 13.53
N ILE A 117 0.42 -0.27 13.60
CA ILE A 117 0.59 0.51 14.83
C ILE A 117 0.39 2.01 14.53
N MET A 118 -0.06 2.76 15.52
CA MET A 118 0.09 4.21 15.53
C MET A 118 1.53 4.56 15.91
N ARG A 119 2.08 5.67 15.37
CA ARG A 119 3.33 6.21 15.92
C ARG A 119 3.16 6.62 17.38
N GLY A 120 4.24 6.66 18.11
CA GLY A 120 4.25 7.21 19.45
C GLY A 120 4.07 6.18 20.55
N ILE A 121 3.64 6.66 21.72
CA ILE A 121 3.47 5.88 22.95
C ILE A 121 2.03 6.02 23.46
N PRO A 122 1.37 4.94 23.96
CA PRO A 122 0.01 5.00 24.47
C PRO A 122 -0.13 6.06 25.58
N ARG A 123 -1.12 6.91 25.46
CA ARG A 123 -1.40 7.96 26.46
C ARG A 123 -1.68 7.38 27.81
N ILE A 124 -2.32 6.20 27.88
CA ILE A 124 -2.55 5.48 29.13
C ILE A 124 -1.23 5.10 29.83
N CYS A 125 -0.20 4.72 29.07
CA CYS A 125 1.12 4.40 29.65
C CYS A 125 1.80 5.66 30.19
N ALA A 126 1.73 6.77 29.49
CA ALA A 126 2.25 8.05 29.96
C ALA A 126 1.51 8.52 31.23
N HIS A 127 0.18 8.38 31.26
CA HIS A 127 -0.63 8.73 32.42
C HIS A 127 -0.28 7.89 33.65
N ASN A 128 -0.05 6.61 33.48
CA ASN A 128 0.26 5.66 34.54
C ASN A 128 1.75 5.63 34.92
N HIS A 129 2.60 6.46 34.28
CA HIS A 129 4.05 6.44 34.47
C HIS A 129 4.67 5.05 34.29
N THR A 130 4.17 4.28 33.31
CA THR A 130 4.62 2.91 33.07
C THR A 130 6.10 2.90 32.65
N PRO A 131 6.92 1.98 33.16
CA PRO A 131 8.35 1.88 32.82
C PRO A 131 8.59 1.61 31.33
N ILE A 132 9.80 1.95 30.87
CA ILE A 132 10.33 1.61 29.55
C ILE A 132 11.41 0.55 29.70
N LEU A 133 11.28 -0.54 28.96
CA LEU A 133 12.24 -1.63 29.00
C LEU A 133 13.63 -1.16 28.53
N GLY A 134 14.66 -1.49 29.32
CA GLY A 134 16.06 -1.22 28.99
C GLY A 134 16.57 0.13 29.44
N CYS A 135 15.79 0.91 30.22
CA CYS A 135 16.26 2.14 30.85
C CYS A 135 15.47 2.49 32.13
N ASP A 136 16.00 3.39 32.94
CA ASP A 136 15.36 3.89 34.16
C ASP A 136 14.44 5.11 33.88
N VAL A 137 13.61 5.00 32.85
CA VAL A 137 12.72 6.08 32.41
C VAL A 137 11.31 5.57 32.29
N THR A 138 10.32 6.41 32.59
CA THR A 138 8.90 6.12 32.43
C THR A 138 8.32 6.79 31.18
N ALA A 139 7.19 6.30 30.69
CA ALA A 139 6.53 6.70 29.46
C ALA A 139 6.27 8.22 29.38
N ASP A 140 5.89 8.85 30.50
CA ASP A 140 5.64 10.32 30.58
C ASP A 140 6.89 11.16 30.31
N LYS A 141 8.08 10.62 30.51
CA LYS A 141 9.35 11.35 30.29
C LYS A 141 9.74 11.47 28.82
N ILE A 142 9.24 10.56 27.98
CA ILE A 142 9.52 10.55 26.55
C ILE A 142 8.31 10.97 25.71
N ALA A 143 7.11 10.96 26.29
CA ALA A 143 5.90 11.40 25.61
C ALA A 143 5.93 12.91 25.30
N ASN A 144 5.51 13.27 24.10
CA ASN A 144 5.24 14.66 23.72
C ASN A 144 3.74 14.95 23.79
N PRO A 145 3.24 15.59 24.84
CA PRO A 145 1.81 15.83 25.03
C PRO A 145 1.22 16.81 24.00
N PHE A 146 2.05 17.53 23.25
CA PHE A 146 1.63 18.41 22.18
C PHE A 146 1.59 17.72 20.80
N SER A 147 1.97 16.44 20.72
CA SER A 147 1.95 15.65 19.51
C SER A 147 0.95 14.51 19.64
N ILE A 148 -0.32 14.81 19.29
CA ILE A 148 -1.43 13.85 19.32
C ILE A 148 -2.04 13.84 17.92
N SER A 149 -2.35 12.65 17.38
CA SER A 149 -3.04 12.53 16.10
C SER A 149 -4.42 13.24 16.16
N LYS A 150 -4.78 13.95 15.08
CA LYS A 150 -6.08 14.65 15.01
C LYS A 150 -7.25 13.71 14.85
N TRP A 151 -7.03 12.56 14.21
CA TRP A 151 -8.08 11.60 13.91
C TRP A 151 -8.14 10.44 14.92
N ASN A 152 -7.03 10.16 15.62
CA ASN A 152 -6.96 9.14 16.67
C ASN A 152 -6.17 9.66 17.87
N GLY A 153 -6.85 9.98 18.96
CA GLY A 153 -6.27 10.60 20.16
C GLY A 153 -5.66 9.62 21.17
N ASP A 154 -5.28 8.41 20.78
CA ASP A 154 -4.83 7.37 21.71
C ASP A 154 -3.35 7.43 22.07
N MET A 155 -2.55 8.08 21.23
CA MET A 155 -1.09 8.09 21.37
C MET A 155 -0.57 9.51 21.55
N TYR A 156 0.52 9.63 22.32
CA TYR A 156 1.42 10.79 22.24
C TYR A 156 2.56 10.46 21.28
N GLY A 157 3.01 11.42 20.46
CA GLY A 157 4.30 11.30 19.79
C GLY A 157 5.44 11.12 20.79
N VAL A 158 6.53 10.47 20.38
CA VAL A 158 7.72 10.32 21.20
C VAL A 158 8.70 11.46 20.92
N ASP A 159 9.11 12.17 21.96
CA ASP A 159 10.19 13.16 21.86
C ASP A 159 11.54 12.44 21.78
N MET A 160 12.05 12.28 20.57
CA MET A 160 13.29 11.56 20.28
C MET A 160 14.56 12.24 20.83
N THR A 161 14.45 13.43 21.42
CA THR A 161 15.56 14.10 22.13
C THR A 161 15.71 13.62 23.57
N LYS A 162 14.74 12.89 24.10
CA LYS A 162 14.70 12.44 25.48
C LYS A 162 15.47 11.13 25.67
N PRO A 163 16.21 10.99 26.79
CA PRO A 163 16.74 9.69 27.19
C PRO A 163 15.61 8.64 27.30
N GLY A 164 15.86 7.43 26.80
CA GLY A 164 14.87 6.34 26.80
C GLY A 164 13.98 6.27 25.58
N ALA A 165 13.88 7.35 24.76
CA ALA A 165 13.03 7.37 23.57
C ALA A 165 13.40 6.27 22.54
N GLN A 166 14.67 6.10 22.25
CA GLN A 166 15.13 5.02 21.38
C GLN A 166 14.95 3.64 22.01
N ALA A 167 15.20 3.49 23.32
CA ALA A 167 15.00 2.22 24.03
C ALA A 167 13.52 1.76 23.95
N TYR A 168 12.58 2.69 23.98
CA TYR A 168 11.16 2.39 23.81
C TYR A 168 10.90 1.73 22.43
N TYR A 169 11.33 2.35 21.32
CA TYR A 169 11.15 1.76 19.99
C TYR A 169 11.94 0.45 19.83
N ASP A 170 13.17 0.38 20.34
CA ASP A 170 13.97 -0.85 20.32
C ASP A 170 13.21 -2.00 21.03
N SER A 171 12.57 -1.72 22.16
CA SER A 171 11.81 -2.71 22.93
C SER A 171 10.55 -3.20 22.20
N ILE A 172 9.84 -2.30 21.50
CA ILE A 172 8.65 -2.64 20.71
C ILE A 172 9.04 -3.56 19.56
N PHE A 173 10.04 -3.18 18.78
CA PHE A 173 10.42 -3.95 17.58
C PHE A 173 11.12 -5.26 17.94
N ALA A 174 11.81 -5.34 19.10
CA ALA A 174 12.27 -6.61 19.65
C ALA A 174 11.10 -7.53 20.02
N LEU A 175 10.01 -6.98 20.58
CA LEU A 175 8.79 -7.73 20.88
C LEU A 175 8.13 -8.25 19.60
N TYR A 176 7.98 -7.39 18.57
CA TYR A 176 7.41 -7.78 17.29
C TYR A 176 8.26 -8.83 16.55
N ALA A 177 9.58 -8.72 16.64
CA ALA A 177 10.50 -9.75 16.15
C ALA A 177 10.28 -11.09 16.86
N SER A 178 10.08 -11.09 18.18
CA SER A 178 9.80 -12.28 18.96
C SER A 178 8.45 -12.95 18.61
N TRP A 179 7.48 -12.16 18.15
CA TRP A 179 6.21 -12.66 17.66
C TRP A 179 6.28 -13.19 16.22
N GLY A 180 7.34 -12.88 15.50
CA GLY A 180 7.46 -13.29 14.10
C GLY A 180 6.82 -12.32 13.11
N VAL A 181 6.68 -11.05 13.45
CA VAL A 181 6.12 -10.02 12.55
C VAL A 181 7.07 -9.75 11.37
N ASP A 182 6.54 -9.74 10.15
CA ASP A 182 7.27 -9.50 8.88
C ASP A 182 6.94 -8.15 8.25
N PHE A 183 5.86 -7.50 8.67
CA PHE A 183 5.37 -6.26 8.11
C PHE A 183 4.76 -5.38 9.20
N VAL A 184 5.14 -4.12 9.24
CA VAL A 184 4.57 -3.13 10.18
C VAL A 184 4.10 -1.91 9.39
N LYS A 185 2.79 -1.67 9.41
CA LYS A 185 2.19 -0.40 8.98
C LYS A 185 2.19 0.56 10.15
N VAL A 186 2.87 1.68 10.03
CA VAL A 186 2.91 2.74 11.05
C VAL A 186 2.09 3.91 10.56
N ASP A 187 1.10 4.29 11.34
CA ASP A 187 0.17 5.36 10.99
C ASP A 187 0.43 6.67 11.73
N ASP A 188 -0.14 7.77 11.23
CA ASP A 188 0.07 9.15 11.67
C ASP A 188 1.55 9.57 11.63
N ILE A 189 2.33 9.09 10.65
CA ILE A 189 3.79 9.28 10.62
C ILE A 189 4.31 9.84 9.29
N ALA A 190 3.82 9.40 8.13
CA ALA A 190 4.28 9.91 6.84
C ALA A 190 3.76 11.33 6.55
N ASN A 191 2.58 11.63 7.04
CA ASN A 191 1.98 12.96 7.07
C ASN A 191 1.15 13.10 8.35
N THR A 192 1.63 13.86 9.30
CA THR A 192 0.99 13.92 10.63
C THR A 192 -0.23 14.83 10.68
N ASN A 193 -0.50 15.66 9.68
CA ASN A 193 -1.57 16.68 9.69
C ASN A 193 -1.70 17.50 10.99
N MET A 194 -0.83 17.22 11.95
CA MET A 194 -0.84 17.83 13.28
C MET A 194 -0.39 19.29 13.23
N TYR A 195 0.64 19.52 12.43
CA TYR A 195 1.22 20.83 12.18
C TYR A 195 1.06 21.12 10.69
N ALA A 196 0.12 22.01 10.34
CA ALA A 196 -0.12 22.36 8.93
C ALA A 196 1.16 22.87 8.22
N GLU A 197 2.05 23.53 8.98
CA GLU A 197 3.32 24.08 8.48
C GLU A 197 4.47 23.03 8.46
N ASN A 198 4.26 21.87 9.11
CA ASN A 198 5.23 20.79 9.14
C ASN A 198 4.55 19.41 9.14
N PRO A 199 3.99 18.98 8.01
CA PRO A 199 3.32 17.67 7.92
C PRO A 199 4.28 16.49 8.10
N TYR A 200 5.59 16.72 8.06
CA TYR A 200 6.64 15.71 8.27
C TYR A 200 7.26 15.80 9.68
N SER A 201 6.48 16.20 10.67
CA SER A 201 6.95 16.43 12.04
C SER A 201 7.48 15.17 12.74
N ALA A 202 7.05 13.97 12.31
CA ALA A 202 7.48 12.68 12.87
C ALA A 202 8.78 12.12 12.27
N GLN A 203 9.55 12.91 11.51
CA GLN A 203 10.79 12.47 10.85
C GLN A 203 11.73 11.69 11.81
N LYS A 204 11.91 12.16 13.04
CA LYS A 204 12.80 11.52 14.03
C LYS A 204 12.26 10.20 14.56
N GLU A 205 10.94 10.04 14.59
CA GLU A 205 10.32 8.77 14.94
C GLU A 205 10.50 7.74 13.81
N ILE A 206 10.41 8.14 12.53
CA ILE A 206 10.75 7.29 11.38
C ILE A 206 12.18 6.75 11.49
N GLU A 207 13.16 7.62 11.76
CA GLU A 207 14.56 7.23 11.94
C GLU A 207 14.75 6.25 13.11
N ALA A 208 14.02 6.47 14.22
CA ALA A 208 14.09 5.62 15.41
C ALA A 208 13.50 4.24 15.15
N ILE A 209 12.36 4.17 14.46
CA ILE A 209 11.71 2.93 14.06
C ILE A 209 12.61 2.13 13.11
N ALA A 210 13.18 2.77 12.09
CA ALA A 210 14.10 2.10 11.16
C ALA A 210 15.31 1.49 11.91
N ARG A 211 15.90 2.23 12.84
CA ARG A 211 16.97 1.70 13.71
C ARG A 211 16.51 0.55 14.60
N ALA A 212 15.29 0.62 15.13
CA ALA A 212 14.75 -0.43 15.98
C ALA A 212 14.51 -1.72 15.18
N ILE A 213 14.02 -1.64 13.94
CA ILE A 213 13.92 -2.78 13.04
C ILE A 213 15.30 -3.40 12.79
N GLU A 214 16.32 -2.59 12.45
CA GLU A 214 17.67 -3.08 12.24
C GLU A 214 18.20 -3.81 13.50
N ARG A 215 18.05 -3.22 14.67
CA ARG A 215 18.50 -3.77 15.96
C ARG A 215 17.75 -5.04 16.38
N SER A 216 16.50 -5.18 15.96
CA SER A 216 15.71 -6.38 16.24
C SER A 216 16.27 -7.64 15.60
N GLY A 217 17.10 -7.50 14.57
CA GLY A 217 17.71 -8.59 13.80
C GLY A 217 16.72 -9.32 12.88
N ARG A 218 15.44 -8.92 12.84
CA ARG A 218 14.43 -9.47 11.95
C ARG A 218 14.16 -8.52 10.78
N ALA A 219 14.14 -9.05 9.56
CA ALA A 219 13.70 -8.29 8.40
C ALA A 219 12.18 -8.03 8.51
N MET A 220 11.80 -6.77 8.57
CA MET A 220 10.41 -6.32 8.56
C MET A 220 10.22 -5.28 7.48
N VAL A 221 9.13 -5.37 6.72
CA VAL A 221 8.70 -4.30 5.82
C VAL A 221 8.16 -3.16 6.65
N LEU A 222 8.72 -1.96 6.48
CA LEU A 222 8.20 -0.74 7.11
C LEU A 222 7.33 0.02 6.12
N SER A 223 6.05 0.09 6.41
CA SER A 223 5.02 0.85 5.68
C SER A 223 4.62 2.08 6.48
N LEU A 224 4.57 3.24 5.84
CA LEU A 224 4.26 4.52 6.48
C LEU A 224 2.96 5.12 5.93
N SER A 225 2.03 5.49 6.81
CA SER A 225 0.77 6.17 6.50
C SER A 225 0.45 7.29 7.51
N PRO A 226 -0.62 8.10 7.33
CA PRO A 226 -1.31 8.30 6.07
C PRO A 226 -0.48 9.14 5.10
N GLY A 227 -1.02 9.31 3.87
CA GLY A 227 -0.49 10.29 2.91
C GLY A 227 -1.32 11.59 2.87
N PRO A 228 -1.09 12.39 1.84
CA PRO A 228 0.00 12.22 0.88
C PRO A 228 1.37 12.50 1.51
N ALA A 229 2.32 11.60 1.32
CA ALA A 229 3.70 11.81 1.75
C ALA A 229 4.30 13.06 1.12
N VAL A 230 5.23 13.70 1.84
CA VAL A 230 5.86 14.95 1.40
C VAL A 230 6.95 14.63 0.39
N ILE A 231 6.76 15.03 -0.88
CA ILE A 231 7.66 14.69 -1.99
C ILE A 231 9.10 15.21 -1.78
N GLU A 232 9.25 16.36 -1.16
CA GLU A 232 10.56 16.94 -0.81
C GLU A 232 11.34 16.11 0.21
N LYS A 233 10.65 15.15 0.85
CA LYS A 233 11.22 14.21 1.81
C LYS A 233 11.39 12.79 1.23
N ALA A 234 11.17 12.60 -0.05
CA ALA A 234 11.33 11.29 -0.71
C ALA A 234 12.66 10.62 -0.39
N TRP A 235 13.76 11.37 -0.44
CA TRP A 235 15.10 10.87 -0.08
C TRP A 235 15.18 10.25 1.32
N HIS A 236 14.46 10.83 2.29
CA HIS A 236 14.44 10.34 3.66
C HIS A 236 13.55 9.08 3.79
N LEU A 237 12.42 9.06 3.09
CA LEU A 237 11.55 7.89 3.01
C LEU A 237 12.29 6.70 2.37
N GLU A 238 12.98 6.92 1.25
CA GLU A 238 13.83 5.93 0.57
C GLU A 238 14.93 5.36 1.48
N GLN A 239 15.47 6.20 2.36
CA GLN A 239 16.53 5.79 3.30
C GLN A 239 15.98 4.92 4.43
N HIS A 240 14.76 5.16 4.93
CA HIS A 240 14.28 4.62 6.18
C HIS A 240 13.08 3.68 6.08
N ALA A 241 12.28 3.77 5.02
CA ALA A 241 11.06 2.97 4.85
C ALA A 241 11.09 2.10 3.59
N ASN A 242 10.20 1.11 3.52
CA ASN A 242 10.04 0.26 2.35
C ASN A 242 8.85 0.69 1.48
N MET A 243 7.81 1.26 2.08
CA MET A 243 6.67 1.83 1.37
C MET A 243 6.09 3.00 2.17
N TRP A 244 5.43 3.90 1.46
CA TRP A 244 4.80 5.09 2.03
C TRP A 244 3.64 5.57 1.19
N ARG A 245 2.56 5.97 1.83
CA ARG A 245 1.33 6.42 1.20
C ARG A 245 1.53 7.72 0.43
N ILE A 246 1.21 7.73 -0.85
CA ILE A 246 1.24 8.93 -1.71
C ILE A 246 -0.12 9.63 -1.78
N THR A 247 -1.11 9.11 -1.10
CA THR A 247 -2.47 9.63 -1.01
C THR A 247 -2.96 9.58 0.44
N ASP A 248 -3.98 10.35 0.76
CA ASP A 248 -4.83 10.08 1.91
C ASP A 248 -5.63 8.79 1.70
N ASP A 249 -6.53 8.40 2.60
CA ASP A 249 -7.26 7.14 2.47
C ASP A 249 -7.96 7.04 1.12
N PHE A 250 -7.65 5.96 0.39
CA PHE A 250 -8.20 5.69 -0.92
C PHE A 250 -9.40 4.74 -0.81
N TRP A 251 -10.54 5.22 -1.28
CA TRP A 251 -11.76 4.45 -1.34
C TRP A 251 -12.25 4.29 -2.79
N ASP A 252 -13.26 3.47 -2.98
CA ASP A 252 -13.91 3.13 -4.26
C ASP A 252 -14.75 4.31 -4.81
N ASP A 253 -14.04 5.41 -5.09
CA ASP A 253 -14.53 6.64 -5.72
C ASP A 253 -13.69 6.95 -6.97
N TRP A 254 -14.35 7.07 -8.12
CA TRP A 254 -13.70 7.38 -9.38
C TRP A 254 -12.83 8.64 -9.34
N ARG A 255 -13.24 9.67 -8.58
CA ARG A 255 -12.48 10.92 -8.47
C ARG A 255 -11.14 10.69 -7.80
N LEU A 256 -11.09 9.81 -6.79
CA LEU A 256 -9.84 9.44 -6.11
C LEU A 256 -8.94 8.64 -7.06
N LEU A 257 -9.51 7.68 -7.81
CA LEU A 257 -8.77 6.91 -8.80
C LEU A 257 -8.20 7.82 -9.91
N ARG A 258 -8.99 8.74 -10.42
CA ARG A 258 -8.53 9.71 -11.42
C ARG A 258 -7.39 10.59 -10.91
N ALA A 259 -7.48 11.07 -9.66
CA ALA A 259 -6.43 11.86 -9.03
C ALA A 259 -5.13 11.06 -8.78
N MET A 260 -5.23 9.72 -8.68
CA MET A 260 -4.07 8.86 -8.45
C MET A 260 -3.09 8.87 -9.63
N PHE A 261 -3.56 9.06 -10.86
CA PHE A 261 -2.67 9.17 -12.03
C PHE A 261 -1.67 10.33 -11.90
N GLU A 262 -2.09 11.46 -11.36
CA GLU A 262 -1.21 12.60 -11.10
C GLU A 262 -0.23 12.30 -9.96
N ARG A 263 -0.70 11.66 -8.90
CA ARG A 263 0.15 11.26 -7.77
C ARG A 263 1.23 10.27 -8.22
N CYS A 264 0.86 9.28 -9.02
CA CYS A 264 1.80 8.33 -9.61
C CYS A 264 2.82 9.04 -10.51
N GLU A 265 2.43 10.04 -11.31
CA GLU A 265 3.34 10.83 -12.14
C GLU A 265 4.39 11.57 -11.27
N VAL A 266 3.96 12.17 -10.17
CA VAL A 266 4.86 12.87 -9.23
C VAL A 266 5.88 11.90 -8.62
N TRP A 267 5.44 10.71 -8.21
CA TRP A 267 6.25 9.75 -7.48
C TRP A 267 7.00 8.71 -8.34
N GLN A 268 6.78 8.66 -9.66
CA GLN A 268 7.33 7.62 -10.55
C GLN A 268 8.85 7.46 -10.50
N LYS A 269 9.60 8.51 -10.14
CA LYS A 269 11.07 8.49 -10.07
C LYS A 269 11.59 7.87 -8.76
N HIS A 270 10.72 7.65 -7.80
CA HIS A 270 11.02 7.15 -6.46
C HIS A 270 10.68 5.66 -6.29
N VAL A 271 10.23 5.03 -7.38
CA VAL A 271 9.92 3.58 -7.42
C VAL A 271 11.18 2.78 -7.64
N GLY A 272 11.49 1.85 -6.74
CA GLY A 272 12.67 1.01 -6.84
C GLY A 272 12.68 -0.13 -5.81
N ALA A 273 13.61 -1.08 -5.96
CA ALA A 273 13.71 -2.22 -5.05
C ALA A 273 13.85 -1.75 -3.58
N GLY A 274 12.90 -2.15 -2.75
CA GLY A 274 12.81 -1.76 -1.35
C GLY A 274 12.30 -0.34 -1.08
N CYS A 275 11.82 0.34 -2.13
CA CYS A 275 11.26 1.71 -2.09
C CYS A 275 10.00 1.76 -2.97
N TRP A 276 8.84 1.68 -2.35
CA TRP A 276 7.56 1.53 -3.02
C TRP A 276 6.59 2.63 -2.59
N PRO A 277 6.46 3.73 -3.35
CA PRO A 277 5.35 4.67 -3.17
C PRO A 277 4.02 3.92 -3.29
N ASP A 278 3.13 4.12 -2.30
CA ASP A 278 1.95 3.30 -2.07
C ASP A 278 0.67 4.07 -2.42
N CYS A 279 -0.07 3.54 -3.39
CA CYS A 279 -1.36 4.09 -3.81
C CYS A 279 -2.52 3.69 -2.88
N ASP A 280 -2.23 3.05 -1.74
CA ASP A 280 -3.19 2.52 -0.78
C ASP A 280 -3.83 1.18 -1.18
N MET A 281 -4.73 0.74 -0.32
CA MET A 281 -5.41 -0.54 -0.41
C MET A 281 -6.31 -0.63 -1.65
N LEU A 282 -6.68 -1.86 -1.97
CA LEU A 282 -7.56 -2.19 -3.08
C LEU A 282 -8.99 -2.40 -2.53
N PRO A 283 -9.89 -1.41 -2.63
CA PRO A 283 -11.27 -1.51 -2.15
C PRO A 283 -12.14 -2.30 -3.14
N LEU A 284 -11.82 -3.57 -3.32
CA LEU A 284 -12.48 -4.53 -4.21
C LEU A 284 -13.40 -5.49 -3.44
N GLY A 285 -14.28 -6.22 -4.12
CA GLY A 285 -15.11 -7.25 -3.51
C GLY A 285 -16.06 -6.72 -2.43
N ARG A 286 -16.12 -7.41 -1.27
CA ARG A 286 -17.00 -7.05 -0.13
C ARG A 286 -16.26 -6.22 0.89
N LEU A 287 -16.84 -5.08 1.28
CA LEU A 287 -16.27 -4.04 2.14
C LEU A 287 -17.28 -3.62 3.22
N GLY A 288 -16.84 -2.86 4.20
CA GLY A 288 -17.66 -1.97 5.02
C GLY A 288 -18.38 -2.60 6.20
N LYS A 289 -18.25 -3.92 6.47
CA LYS A 289 -18.93 -4.56 7.62
C LYS A 289 -18.63 -3.84 8.95
N GLY A 290 -17.37 -3.56 9.20
CA GLY A 290 -16.93 -2.87 10.42
C GLY A 290 -17.31 -1.39 10.48
N PHE A 291 -17.80 -0.82 9.39
CA PHE A 291 -18.33 0.56 9.31
C PHE A 291 -19.86 0.60 9.43
N GLY A 292 -20.50 -0.53 9.76
CA GLY A 292 -21.94 -0.62 9.98
C GLY A 292 -22.76 -1.04 8.76
N ALA A 293 -22.17 -1.10 7.56
CA ALA A 293 -22.88 -1.48 6.34
C ALA A 293 -21.98 -2.31 5.41
N GLU A 294 -22.18 -3.62 5.40
CA GLU A 294 -21.52 -4.48 4.41
C GLU A 294 -22.07 -4.19 3.00
N ARG A 295 -21.17 -3.95 2.06
CA ARG A 295 -21.51 -3.65 0.66
C ARG A 295 -20.50 -4.25 -0.31
N GLY A 296 -20.82 -4.30 -1.58
CA GLY A 296 -19.84 -4.48 -2.64
C GLY A 296 -19.03 -3.20 -2.88
N THR A 297 -17.97 -3.32 -3.66
CA THR A 297 -17.26 -2.14 -4.17
C THR A 297 -18.20 -1.27 -5.03
N ASN A 298 -18.01 0.05 -4.96
CA ASN A 298 -18.75 0.99 -5.83
C ASN A 298 -18.11 1.11 -7.22
N PHE A 299 -16.88 0.61 -7.39
CA PHE A 299 -16.24 0.62 -8.71
C PHE A 299 -16.94 -0.33 -9.68
N THR A 300 -17.21 0.15 -10.87
CA THR A 300 -17.55 -0.69 -12.02
C THR A 300 -16.39 -1.63 -12.34
N GLU A 301 -16.63 -2.70 -13.08
CA GLU A 301 -15.56 -3.61 -13.52
C GLU A 301 -14.44 -2.89 -14.29
N ALA A 302 -14.80 -1.91 -15.13
CA ALA A 302 -13.82 -1.10 -15.86
C ALA A 302 -12.93 -0.27 -14.90
N GLU A 303 -13.51 0.34 -13.88
CA GLU A 303 -12.75 1.09 -12.86
C GLU A 303 -11.86 0.19 -12.01
N GLN A 304 -12.34 -1.02 -11.64
CA GLN A 304 -11.53 -2.01 -10.93
C GLN A 304 -10.31 -2.44 -11.76
N ARG A 305 -10.50 -2.71 -13.06
CA ARG A 305 -9.40 -3.02 -14.00
C ARG A 305 -8.43 -1.85 -14.13
N THR A 306 -8.95 -0.63 -14.29
CA THR A 306 -8.14 0.60 -14.37
C THR A 306 -7.29 0.78 -13.13
N MET A 307 -7.87 0.64 -11.93
CA MET A 307 -7.17 0.73 -10.66
C MET A 307 -6.04 -0.30 -10.58
N LEU A 308 -6.34 -1.59 -10.73
CA LEU A 308 -5.33 -2.64 -10.61
C LEU A 308 -4.22 -2.47 -11.65
N THR A 309 -4.58 -2.07 -12.87
CA THR A 309 -3.62 -1.81 -13.94
C THR A 309 -2.68 -0.66 -13.59
N LEU A 310 -3.21 0.46 -13.06
CA LEU A 310 -2.38 1.59 -12.63
C LEU A 310 -1.44 1.20 -11.48
N TRP A 311 -1.95 0.50 -10.44
CA TRP A 311 -1.11 0.02 -9.34
C TRP A 311 0.01 -0.89 -9.85
N CYS A 312 -0.29 -1.82 -10.76
CA CYS A 312 0.69 -2.75 -11.31
C CYS A 312 1.77 -2.06 -12.15
N ILE A 313 1.41 -1.13 -13.06
CA ILE A 313 2.43 -0.48 -13.88
C ILE A 313 3.25 0.54 -13.11
N PHE A 314 2.64 1.28 -12.21
CA PHE A 314 3.33 2.18 -11.29
C PHE A 314 4.20 1.41 -10.31
N ARG A 315 3.90 0.12 -10.08
CA ARG A 315 4.53 -0.76 -9.10
C ARG A 315 4.26 -0.34 -7.66
N SER A 316 3.02 0.09 -7.38
CA SER A 316 2.52 0.24 -6.02
C SER A 316 2.44 -1.12 -5.32
N PRO A 317 2.65 -1.19 -4.01
CA PRO A 317 2.19 -2.32 -3.23
C PRO A 317 0.71 -2.63 -3.50
N LEU A 318 0.32 -3.90 -3.41
CA LEU A 318 -1.05 -4.35 -3.56
C LEU A 318 -1.56 -4.91 -2.24
N MET A 319 -2.44 -4.18 -1.55
CA MET A 319 -3.04 -4.63 -0.29
C MET A 319 -4.56 -4.72 -0.45
N ILE A 320 -5.10 -5.94 -0.52
CA ILE A 320 -6.55 -6.17 -0.68
C ILE A 320 -7.25 -5.77 0.62
N GLY A 321 -8.29 -4.92 0.54
CA GLY A 321 -9.08 -4.50 1.70
C GLY A 321 -10.35 -5.33 1.92
N ALA A 322 -10.72 -6.18 0.95
CA ALA A 322 -11.95 -6.97 0.97
C ALA A 322 -11.92 -8.14 1.96
N GLU A 323 -13.12 -8.67 2.27
CA GLU A 323 -13.28 -10.01 2.86
C GLU A 323 -12.93 -11.07 1.81
N LEU A 324 -11.81 -11.75 1.98
CA LEU A 324 -11.32 -12.70 0.97
C LEU A 324 -12.24 -13.90 0.80
N THR A 325 -12.85 -14.38 1.88
CA THR A 325 -13.76 -15.55 1.84
C THR A 325 -15.08 -15.27 1.11
N LYS A 326 -15.30 -14.00 0.72
CA LYS A 326 -16.49 -13.53 -0.01
C LYS A 326 -16.16 -12.94 -1.38
N LEU A 327 -14.98 -13.19 -1.91
CA LEU A 327 -14.63 -12.76 -3.27
C LEU A 327 -15.53 -13.49 -4.28
N ASP A 328 -16.05 -12.73 -5.23
CA ASP A 328 -16.70 -13.29 -6.41
C ASP A 328 -15.67 -13.73 -7.48
N ASP A 329 -16.13 -14.52 -8.45
CA ASP A 329 -15.27 -15.07 -9.49
C ASP A 329 -14.60 -13.98 -10.34
N ALA A 330 -15.28 -12.86 -10.60
CA ALA A 330 -14.75 -11.76 -11.39
C ALA A 330 -13.62 -11.03 -10.64
N THR A 331 -13.82 -10.74 -9.36
CA THR A 331 -12.79 -10.14 -8.51
C THR A 331 -11.61 -11.10 -8.32
N LEU A 332 -11.86 -12.39 -8.11
CA LEU A 332 -10.79 -13.37 -8.02
C LEU A 332 -9.99 -13.48 -9.33
N ALA A 333 -10.67 -13.51 -10.48
CA ALA A 333 -10.01 -13.54 -11.79
C ALA A 333 -9.14 -12.29 -12.03
N LEU A 334 -9.60 -11.12 -11.58
CA LEU A 334 -8.82 -9.89 -11.64
C LEU A 334 -7.55 -9.97 -10.78
N LEU A 335 -7.67 -10.39 -9.51
CA LEU A 335 -6.57 -10.50 -8.56
C LEU A 335 -5.57 -11.62 -8.89
N THR A 336 -5.95 -12.57 -9.74
CA THR A 336 -5.11 -13.71 -10.17
C THR A 336 -4.64 -13.60 -11.62
N ASN A 337 -4.86 -12.46 -12.26
CA ASN A 337 -4.41 -12.22 -13.63
C ASN A 337 -2.88 -12.12 -13.71
N ARG A 338 -2.23 -13.21 -14.18
CA ARG A 338 -0.77 -13.34 -14.23
C ARG A 338 -0.11 -12.29 -15.12
N GLU A 339 -0.77 -11.85 -16.19
CA GLU A 339 -0.21 -10.89 -17.14
C GLU A 339 -0.10 -9.51 -16.47
N VAL A 340 -1.16 -9.07 -15.79
CA VAL A 340 -1.17 -7.80 -15.05
C VAL A 340 -0.20 -7.84 -13.87
N LEU A 341 -0.21 -8.91 -13.07
CA LEU A 341 0.69 -9.08 -11.93
C LEU A 341 2.17 -9.17 -12.37
N ARG A 342 2.45 -9.72 -13.55
CA ARG A 342 3.80 -9.74 -14.11
C ARG A 342 4.33 -8.32 -14.39
N VAL A 343 3.48 -7.39 -14.77
CA VAL A 343 3.89 -5.97 -14.91
C VAL A 343 4.38 -5.40 -13.57
N LEU A 344 3.73 -5.77 -12.47
CA LEU A 344 4.15 -5.38 -11.12
C LEU A 344 5.53 -5.97 -10.76
N THR A 345 5.74 -7.26 -11.01
CA THR A 345 6.96 -7.96 -10.56
C THR A 345 8.16 -7.69 -11.46
N ASP A 346 7.97 -7.70 -12.77
CA ASP A 346 9.03 -7.65 -13.77
C ASP A 346 9.24 -6.26 -14.37
N GLY A 347 8.25 -5.38 -14.26
CA GLY A 347 8.28 -4.03 -14.81
C GLY A 347 9.43 -3.19 -14.24
N ARG A 348 10.03 -2.34 -15.09
CA ARG A 348 11.14 -1.43 -14.73
C ARG A 348 10.95 -0.08 -15.42
N ALA A 349 11.47 0.96 -14.77
CA ALA A 349 11.46 2.33 -15.29
C ALA A 349 10.09 2.76 -15.82
N ALA A 350 9.03 2.41 -15.07
CA ALA A 350 7.68 2.82 -15.41
C ALA A 350 7.55 4.35 -15.38
N ALA A 351 6.95 4.93 -16.41
CA ALA A 351 6.75 6.37 -16.49
C ALA A 351 5.47 6.71 -17.24
N GLN A 352 4.83 7.80 -16.82
CA GLN A 352 3.74 8.40 -17.54
C GLN A 352 4.28 9.10 -18.80
N VAL A 353 3.79 8.68 -19.96
CA VAL A 353 4.20 9.23 -21.28
C VAL A 353 3.36 10.43 -21.66
N ARG A 354 2.05 10.32 -21.43
CA ARG A 354 1.06 11.35 -21.75
C ARG A 354 -0.12 11.25 -20.80
N ARG A 355 -0.71 12.40 -20.47
CA ARG A 355 -2.02 12.49 -19.80
C ARG A 355 -2.75 13.72 -20.30
N ASP A 356 -4.03 13.58 -20.61
CA ASP A 356 -4.98 14.64 -20.91
C ASP A 356 -6.30 14.40 -20.14
N GLU A 357 -7.35 15.13 -20.46
CA GLU A 357 -8.63 14.99 -19.76
C GLU A 357 -9.32 13.64 -20.01
N ALA A 358 -9.04 13.00 -21.15
CA ALA A 358 -9.71 11.79 -21.63
C ALA A 358 -8.81 10.55 -21.61
N SER A 359 -7.49 10.70 -21.48
CA SER A 359 -6.58 9.56 -21.59
C SER A 359 -5.30 9.70 -20.77
N CYS A 360 -4.73 8.56 -20.39
CA CYS A 360 -3.42 8.49 -19.77
C CYS A 360 -2.64 7.30 -20.34
N VAL A 361 -1.39 7.52 -20.70
CA VAL A 361 -0.51 6.50 -21.26
C VAL A 361 0.69 6.33 -20.36
N TRP A 362 0.92 5.10 -19.92
CA TRP A 362 2.09 4.67 -19.15
C TRP A 362 2.93 3.70 -19.96
N LYS A 363 4.24 3.68 -19.70
CA LYS A 363 5.21 2.76 -20.29
C LYS A 363 6.08 2.14 -19.20
N SER A 364 6.33 0.85 -19.31
CA SER A 364 7.27 0.10 -18.46
C SER A 364 8.07 -0.87 -19.33
N TYR A 365 9.25 -1.26 -18.90
CA TYR A 365 10.10 -2.22 -19.60
C TYR A 365 10.11 -3.56 -18.87
N GLY A 366 10.02 -4.68 -19.59
CA GLY A 366 10.11 -6.02 -19.04
C GLY A 366 11.55 -6.45 -18.72
N ALA A 367 11.71 -7.46 -17.87
CA ALA A 367 13.02 -7.95 -17.42
C ALA A 367 13.94 -8.48 -18.52
N GLY A 368 13.39 -8.91 -19.67
CA GLY A 368 14.17 -9.44 -20.82
C GLY A 368 14.94 -8.40 -21.64
N THR A 369 14.70 -7.10 -21.40
CA THR A 369 15.34 -6.00 -22.15
C THR A 369 16.49 -5.34 -21.37
N ALA A 370 16.98 -5.98 -20.32
CA ALA A 370 17.85 -5.38 -19.31
C ALA A 370 19.29 -5.06 -19.76
N GLU A 371 19.76 -5.45 -20.93
CA GLU A 371 21.13 -5.17 -21.39
C GLU A 371 21.33 -3.81 -22.10
N SER A 372 20.25 -3.03 -22.35
CA SER A 372 20.34 -1.76 -23.07
C SER A 372 19.75 -0.55 -22.35
N VAL A 373 19.41 -0.64 -21.08
CA VAL A 373 18.88 0.51 -20.35
C VAL A 373 20.02 1.35 -19.76
N VAL A 374 20.75 2.01 -20.62
CA VAL A 374 21.36 3.31 -20.31
C VAL A 374 20.23 4.31 -20.30
N SER A 375 20.18 5.19 -19.28
CA SER A 375 19.16 6.24 -19.12
C SER A 375 18.73 6.83 -20.47
N PRO A 376 17.43 6.91 -20.77
CA PRO A 376 16.99 7.37 -22.08
C PRO A 376 17.56 8.77 -22.32
N PRO A 377 18.25 9.02 -23.44
CA PRO A 377 18.75 10.33 -23.77
C PRO A 377 17.57 11.29 -23.96
N ALA A 378 17.76 12.56 -23.58
CA ALA A 378 16.74 13.61 -23.69
C ALA A 378 16.11 13.74 -25.11
N ALA A 379 16.74 13.14 -26.12
CA ALA A 379 16.28 13.10 -27.51
C ALA A 379 15.08 12.15 -27.76
N GLU A 380 14.84 11.13 -26.90
CA GLU A 380 13.73 10.18 -27.11
C GLU A 380 12.34 10.79 -26.85
N LYS A 381 12.24 11.86 -26.04
CA LYS A 381 10.97 12.61 -25.92
C LYS A 381 10.50 13.16 -27.27
N HIS A 382 11.41 13.47 -28.19
CA HIS A 382 11.07 13.92 -29.54
C HIS A 382 10.78 12.76 -30.50
N ALA A 383 11.40 11.61 -30.31
CA ALA A 383 11.16 10.43 -31.12
C ALA A 383 9.79 9.82 -30.85
N ALA A 384 9.37 9.73 -29.56
CA ALA A 384 8.03 9.30 -29.19
C ALA A 384 6.94 10.20 -29.77
N GLY A 385 7.14 11.54 -29.71
CA GLY A 385 6.25 12.50 -30.36
C GLY A 385 6.20 12.35 -31.89
N GLY A 386 7.32 12.02 -32.51
CA GLY A 386 7.42 11.76 -33.96
C GLY A 386 6.72 10.47 -34.39
N LEU A 387 6.82 9.41 -33.61
CA LEU A 387 6.15 8.13 -33.87
C LEU A 387 4.63 8.24 -33.73
N LEU A 388 4.16 8.95 -32.71
CA LEU A 388 2.75 9.23 -32.48
C LEU A 388 2.14 10.05 -33.65
N ALA A 389 2.87 11.04 -34.15
CA ALA A 389 2.45 11.84 -35.27
C ALA A 389 2.44 11.03 -36.62
N ALA A 390 3.37 10.09 -36.78
CA ALA A 390 3.44 9.23 -37.96
C ALA A 390 2.35 8.15 -37.96
N ALA A 391 2.01 7.57 -36.82
CA ALA A 391 0.92 6.62 -36.67
C ALA A 391 -0.43 7.26 -36.93
N SER A 392 -0.67 8.48 -36.40
CA SER A 392 -1.89 9.26 -36.67
C SER A 392 -2.10 9.56 -38.16
N LYS A 393 -1.03 9.82 -38.91
CA LYS A 393 -1.16 10.14 -40.36
C LYS A 393 -1.42 8.91 -41.23
N ARG A 394 -0.97 7.72 -40.86
CA ARG A 394 -1.15 6.48 -41.66
C ARG A 394 -2.56 5.89 -41.55
N ASN A 395 -3.19 6.03 -40.40
CA ASN A 395 -4.48 5.38 -40.10
C ASN A 395 -5.70 6.27 -40.36
N ALA A 396 -5.53 7.55 -40.69
CA ALA A 396 -6.62 8.45 -41.03
C ALA A 396 -7.34 8.08 -42.38
N ALA A 397 -6.74 7.15 -43.14
CA ALA A 397 -7.33 6.70 -44.43
C ALA A 397 -8.31 5.53 -44.26
N ASP A 398 -8.17 4.69 -43.19
CA ASP A 398 -8.94 3.45 -43.01
C ASP A 398 -10.07 3.53 -41.98
N ALA A 399 -10.18 4.62 -41.24
CA ALA A 399 -11.14 4.77 -40.12
C ALA A 399 -12.41 5.52 -40.60
N ARG A 400 -13.17 4.98 -41.55
CA ARG A 400 -14.52 5.45 -41.83
C ARG A 400 -15.53 4.59 -41.08
N GLY A 401 -15.87 4.95 -39.85
CA GLY A 401 -17.05 4.37 -39.21
C GLY A 401 -17.06 4.19 -37.69
N ALA A 402 -16.08 4.67 -36.95
CA ALA A 402 -16.17 4.70 -35.49
C ALA A 402 -15.56 5.98 -34.95
N ALA A 403 -16.07 6.51 -33.85
CA ALA A 403 -15.63 7.74 -33.19
C ALA A 403 -14.12 7.65 -32.91
N GLY A 404 -13.33 8.34 -33.74
CA GLY A 404 -12.06 7.78 -34.09
C GLY A 404 -10.86 8.60 -33.78
N VAL A 405 -10.47 8.99 -32.58
CA VAL A 405 -9.11 9.51 -32.34
C VAL A 405 -8.18 8.46 -31.74
N ASP A 406 -8.71 7.48 -31.08
CA ASP A 406 -7.92 6.54 -30.29
C ASP A 406 -7.47 5.25 -31.00
N LEU A 407 -8.21 4.78 -31.99
CA LEU A 407 -7.87 3.54 -32.71
C LEU A 407 -6.51 3.62 -33.42
N ALA A 408 -6.14 4.79 -33.92
CA ALA A 408 -4.86 5.02 -34.61
C ALA A 408 -3.66 4.98 -33.63
N LEU A 409 -3.85 5.48 -32.42
CA LEU A 409 -2.84 5.42 -31.36
C LEU A 409 -2.62 3.97 -30.89
N HIS A 410 -3.71 3.22 -30.72
CA HIS A 410 -3.73 1.82 -30.31
C HIS A 410 -3.01 0.94 -31.35
N HIS A 411 -3.28 1.11 -32.63
CA HIS A 411 -2.63 0.34 -33.69
C HIS A 411 -1.15 0.66 -33.87
N GLY A 412 -0.73 1.90 -33.63
CA GLY A 412 0.69 2.27 -33.68
C GLY A 412 1.52 1.63 -32.58
N LEU A 413 1.07 1.70 -31.34
CA LEU A 413 1.73 1.10 -30.21
C LEU A 413 1.68 -0.44 -30.25
N ALA A 414 0.56 -1.03 -30.65
CA ALA A 414 0.42 -2.47 -30.83
C ALA A 414 1.38 -3.00 -31.92
N LYS A 415 1.70 -2.21 -32.93
CA LYS A 415 2.64 -2.59 -33.98
C LYS A 415 4.09 -2.55 -33.52
N ASP A 416 4.48 -1.57 -32.70
CA ASP A 416 5.83 -1.49 -32.13
C ASP A 416 6.09 -2.63 -31.16
N VAL A 417 5.05 -3.12 -30.46
CA VAL A 417 5.09 -4.33 -29.65
C VAL A 417 5.23 -5.60 -30.50
N ALA A 418 4.50 -5.69 -31.59
CA ALA A 418 4.60 -6.83 -32.52
C ALA A 418 5.95 -6.91 -33.22
N ASP A 419 6.66 -5.78 -33.35
CA ASP A 419 8.00 -5.71 -33.93
C ASP A 419 9.13 -6.06 -32.95
N GLY A 420 8.80 -6.47 -31.71
CA GLY A 420 9.75 -7.08 -30.76
C GLY A 420 10.65 -6.11 -29.98
N HIS A 421 10.23 -4.87 -29.83
CA HIS A 421 11.03 -3.84 -29.15
C HIS A 421 10.87 -3.79 -27.61
N GLY A 422 10.32 -4.84 -26.99
CA GLY A 422 10.36 -5.06 -25.52
C GLY A 422 9.77 -3.94 -24.66
N VAL A 423 8.73 -3.25 -25.14
CA VAL A 423 8.10 -2.11 -24.47
C VAL A 423 6.76 -2.52 -23.87
N TRP A 424 6.61 -2.28 -22.57
CA TRP A 424 5.34 -2.43 -21.88
C TRP A 424 4.60 -1.09 -21.83
N GLY A 425 3.39 -1.03 -22.35
CA GLY A 425 2.57 0.16 -22.30
C GLY A 425 1.16 -0.16 -21.76
N ILE A 426 0.53 0.77 -21.05
CA ILE A 426 -0.88 0.64 -20.69
C ILE A 426 -1.75 1.41 -21.66
N VAL A 427 -2.76 0.72 -22.18
CA VAL A 427 -3.95 1.33 -22.75
C VAL A 427 -5.14 0.73 -22.00
N ALA A 428 -5.77 1.46 -21.09
CA ALA A 428 -7.08 1.10 -20.58
C ALA A 428 -8.13 1.89 -21.36
N VAL A 429 -9.00 1.20 -22.06
CA VAL A 429 -10.13 1.79 -22.79
C VAL A 429 -11.36 1.65 -21.91
N LEU A 430 -11.99 2.76 -21.58
CA LEU A 430 -13.17 2.83 -20.72
C LEU A 430 -14.49 2.79 -21.54
N ASP A 431 -14.57 1.96 -22.55
CA ASP A 431 -15.83 1.56 -23.17
C ASP A 431 -15.73 0.10 -23.62
N ASP A 432 -16.40 -0.76 -22.89
CA ASP A 432 -16.81 -2.16 -23.18
C ASP A 432 -15.79 -3.18 -23.73
N GLU A 433 -14.57 -2.85 -24.10
CA GLU A 433 -13.59 -3.85 -24.51
C GLU A 433 -12.18 -3.58 -23.95
N LEU A 434 -11.73 -4.46 -23.08
CA LEU A 434 -10.33 -4.61 -22.72
C LEU A 434 -9.63 -5.32 -23.89
N VAL A 435 -8.93 -4.60 -24.75
CA VAL A 435 -8.08 -5.22 -25.76
C VAL A 435 -6.74 -5.57 -25.10
N VAL A 436 -6.63 -6.77 -24.56
CA VAL A 436 -5.36 -7.40 -24.24
C VAL A 436 -4.87 -8.10 -25.48
N GLY A 437 -4.08 -7.42 -26.29
CA GLY A 437 -3.39 -8.05 -27.43
C GLY A 437 -2.10 -8.69 -26.94
N VAL A 438 -2.06 -10.03 -26.85
CA VAL A 438 -0.84 -10.77 -26.62
C VAL A 438 -0.48 -11.55 -27.88
N PRO A 439 0.65 -11.26 -28.49
CA PRO A 439 1.50 -12.34 -28.93
C PRO A 439 2.93 -12.16 -28.42
N ASN A 440 3.42 -13.16 -27.70
CA ASN A 440 4.81 -13.40 -27.35
C ASN A 440 5.60 -12.24 -26.73
N HIS A 441 5.54 -12.17 -25.39
CA HIS A 441 6.48 -11.52 -24.46
C HIS A 441 6.33 -10.05 -24.10
N ASP A 442 5.43 -9.26 -24.70
CA ASP A 442 5.26 -7.85 -24.34
C ASP A 442 3.79 -7.46 -24.16
N VAL A 443 3.42 -6.78 -23.05
CA VAL A 443 2.05 -6.33 -22.78
C VAL A 443 1.98 -4.81 -22.86
N CYS A 444 1.09 -4.29 -23.67
CA CYS A 444 0.74 -2.87 -23.72
C CYS A 444 -0.64 -2.64 -23.08
N PHE A 445 -0.75 -1.64 -22.23
CA PHE A 445 -2.00 -1.23 -21.62
C PHE A 445 -2.26 0.24 -21.93
N PHE A 446 -3.46 0.58 -22.37
CA PHE A 446 -3.89 1.95 -22.62
C PHE A 446 -5.05 2.31 -21.68
N VAL A 447 -5.02 3.48 -21.08
CA VAL A 447 -6.14 4.01 -20.30
C VAL A 447 -6.76 5.18 -21.07
N SER A 448 -7.96 5.02 -21.58
CA SER A 448 -8.76 6.09 -22.19
C SER A 448 -9.98 6.40 -21.33
N PHE A 449 -10.24 7.67 -21.07
CA PHE A 449 -11.39 8.13 -20.31
C PHE A 449 -12.42 8.75 -21.24
N HIS A 450 -13.63 8.19 -21.32
CA HIS A 450 -14.74 8.85 -21.96
C HIS A 450 -15.66 9.46 -20.90
N THR A 451 -15.73 10.77 -20.88
CA THR A 451 -16.73 11.46 -20.06
C THR A 451 -18.07 11.35 -20.77
N VAL A 452 -18.97 10.51 -20.30
CA VAL A 452 -20.37 10.58 -20.68
C VAL A 452 -20.94 11.84 -20.05
N VAL A 453 -21.01 12.90 -20.83
CA VAL A 453 -21.84 14.06 -20.49
C VAL A 453 -23.28 13.61 -20.70
N GLY A 454 -23.94 13.21 -19.59
CA GLY A 454 -25.36 12.97 -19.59
C GLY A 454 -26.11 14.24 -19.96
N GLN A 455 -26.98 14.14 -20.96
CA GLN A 455 -28.03 15.10 -21.25
C GLN A 455 -29.12 15.05 -20.18
#